data_0eac9144f86caed30f96ed2107a760cb
#
_entry.id   0eac9144f86caed30f96ed2107a760cb
#
_cell.length_a   1.000
_cell.length_b   1.000
_cell.length_c   1.000
_cell.angle_alpha   90.00
_cell.angle_beta   90.00
_cell.angle_gamma   90.00
#
_symmetry.space_group_name_H-M   'P 1'
#
loop_
_entity.id
_entity.type
_entity.pdbx_description
1 polymer ?
#
loop_
_entity_poly.entity_id
_entity_poly.type
_entity_poly.pdbx_seq_one_letter_code
_entity_poly.pdbx_strand_id
1 'polypeptide(L)'
;MERCDLTQAPCRKAIAEIVKANKNKKSLQLTYQVAKLFQIVMTNENSTLSKEDWKRYLIITKLFMIKDLRHLECIDSFTNGLMGR
;
A
#
# COMPACT_ATOMS: atom_id res chain seq x y z
N MET A 1 -14.17 -11.78 1.80
CA MET A 1 -13.57 -12.00 2.01
C MET A 1 -13.39 -12.11 2.84
N GLU A 2 -13.23 -12.57 2.92
CA GLU A 2 -13.02 -12.59 3.79
C GLU A 2 -12.09 -11.90 4.17
N ARG A 3 -11.93 -11.78 4.90
CA ARG A 3 -11.11 -10.81 5.47
C ARG A 3 -9.88 -11.42 6.03
N CYS A 4 -8.77 -10.74 5.94
CA CYS A 4 -7.53 -11.25 6.50
C CYS A 4 -7.50 -11.14 8.00
N ASP A 5 -8.44 -10.44 8.54
CA ASP A 5 -8.42 -10.25 9.98
C ASP A 5 -8.75 -11.52 10.74
N LEU A 6 -9.12 -12.56 10.05
CA LEU A 6 -9.47 -13.79 10.71
C LEU A 6 -8.32 -14.32 11.52
N THR A 7 -7.15 -14.43 10.91
CA THR A 7 -5.93 -14.80 11.60
C THR A 7 -4.76 -14.29 10.82
N GLN A 8 -3.62 -14.24 11.47
CA GLN A 8 -2.42 -13.80 10.80
C GLN A 8 -1.86 -14.86 9.84
N ALA A 9 -1.98 -16.12 10.20
CA ALA A 9 -1.37 -17.18 9.40
C ALA A 9 -1.96 -17.27 8.00
N PRO A 10 -3.29 -17.33 7.83
CA PRO A 10 -3.85 -17.35 6.47
C PRO A 10 -3.52 -16.11 5.67
N CYS A 11 -3.49 -14.95 6.33
CA CYS A 11 -3.18 -13.71 5.63
C CYS A 11 -1.74 -13.72 5.14
N ARG A 12 -0.81 -14.16 5.97
CA ARG A 12 0.59 -14.25 5.57
C ARG A 12 0.77 -15.22 4.42
N LYS A 13 0.07 -16.33 4.47
CA LYS A 13 0.17 -17.32 3.40
C LYS A 13 -0.33 -16.74 2.09
N ALA A 14 -1.44 -16.02 2.13
CA ALA A 14 -2.00 -15.42 0.93
C ALA A 14 -1.03 -14.40 0.34
N ILE A 15 -0.46 -13.56 1.19
CA ILE A 15 0.50 -12.57 0.73
C ILE A 15 1.72 -13.25 0.13
N ALA A 16 2.22 -14.28 0.78
CA ALA A 16 3.39 -14.99 0.29
C ALA A 16 3.13 -15.59 -1.09
N GLU A 17 1.93 -16.14 -1.29
CA GLU A 17 1.58 -16.72 -2.57
C GLU A 17 1.50 -15.66 -3.66
N ILE A 18 0.96 -14.50 -3.34
CA ILE A 18 0.89 -13.41 -4.29
C ILE A 18 2.30 -12.98 -4.71
N VAL A 19 3.18 -12.80 -3.73
CA VAL A 19 4.54 -12.38 -4.01
C VAL A 19 5.29 -13.44 -4.80
N LYS A 20 5.08 -14.69 -4.43
CA LYS A 20 5.77 -15.80 -5.09
C LYS A 20 5.38 -15.90 -6.56
N ALA A 21 4.12 -15.63 -6.86
CA ALA A 21 3.63 -15.70 -8.23
C ALA A 21 4.01 -14.47 -9.04
N ASN A 22 4.35 -13.38 -8.37
CA ASN A 22 4.65 -12.11 -9.04
C ASN A 22 6.08 -12.14 -9.57
N LYS A 23 6.23 -12.00 -10.88
CA LYS A 23 7.54 -12.01 -11.51
C LYS A 23 7.93 -10.65 -12.05
N ASN A 24 7.12 -9.65 -11.81
CA ASN A 24 7.41 -8.30 -12.26
C ASN A 24 8.29 -7.59 -11.25
N LYS A 25 9.48 -7.20 -11.68
CA LYS A 25 10.46 -6.60 -10.78
C LYS A 25 9.96 -5.30 -10.16
N LYS A 26 9.35 -4.44 -10.96
CA LYS A 26 8.83 -3.18 -10.44
C LYS A 26 7.72 -3.41 -9.43
N SER A 27 6.86 -4.35 -9.75
CA SER A 27 5.76 -4.66 -8.85
C SER A 27 6.26 -5.19 -7.52
N LEU A 28 7.28 -6.04 -7.56
CA LEU A 28 7.87 -6.56 -6.33
C LEU A 28 8.52 -5.46 -5.51
N GLN A 29 9.19 -4.52 -6.17
CA GLN A 29 9.81 -3.41 -5.47
C GLN A 29 8.77 -2.54 -4.78
N LEU A 30 7.66 -2.25 -5.46
CA LEU A 30 6.60 -1.48 -4.86
C LEU A 30 5.96 -2.22 -3.70
N THR A 31 5.75 -3.51 -3.87
CA THR A 31 5.18 -4.32 -2.79
C THR A 31 6.08 -4.27 -1.56
N TYR A 32 7.38 -4.38 -1.79
CA TYR A 32 8.32 -4.30 -0.68
C TYR A 32 8.24 -2.94 0.03
N GLN A 33 8.20 -1.86 -0.75
CA GLN A 33 8.16 -0.53 -0.17
C GLN A 33 6.90 -0.33 0.66
N VAL A 34 5.76 -0.77 0.15
CA VAL A 34 4.51 -0.63 0.88
C VAL A 34 4.52 -1.48 2.14
N ALA A 35 5.00 -2.71 2.03
CA ALA A 35 5.05 -3.60 3.19
C ALA A 35 5.97 -3.04 4.26
N LYS A 36 7.10 -2.48 3.85
CA LYS A 36 8.02 -1.90 4.80
C LYS A 36 7.45 -0.69 5.49
N LEU A 37 6.76 0.15 4.73
CA LEU A 37 6.09 1.31 5.29
C LEU A 37 5.08 0.90 6.36
N PHE A 38 4.27 -0.09 6.05
CA PHE A 38 3.28 -0.58 6.99
C PHE A 38 3.94 -1.17 8.23
N GLN A 39 5.04 -1.87 8.03
CA GLN A 39 5.75 -2.46 9.16
C GLN A 39 6.23 -1.38 10.13
N ILE A 40 6.83 -0.33 9.59
CA ILE A 40 7.35 0.74 10.43
C ILE A 40 6.22 1.39 11.23
N VAL A 41 5.10 1.66 10.58
CA VAL A 41 3.96 2.28 11.25
C VAL A 41 3.43 1.36 12.35
N MET A 42 3.32 0.07 12.05
CA MET A 42 2.72 -0.86 12.99
C MET A 42 3.61 -1.19 14.18
N THR A 43 4.91 -1.00 14.04
CA THR A 43 5.83 -1.29 15.14
C THR A 43 6.08 -0.08 16.03
N ASN A 44 5.34 1.00 15.80
CA ASN A 44 5.47 2.20 16.63
C ASN A 44 6.83 2.86 16.51
N GLU A 45 7.46 2.70 15.38
CA GLU A 45 8.72 3.39 15.12
C GLU A 45 8.46 4.69 14.40
N ASN A 46 7.44 5.38 14.85
CA ASN A 46 7.01 6.62 14.20
C ASN A 46 8.08 7.70 14.26
N SER A 47 8.96 7.61 15.23
CA SER A 47 10.02 8.60 15.35
C SER A 47 10.99 8.53 14.18
N THR A 48 11.04 7.40 13.49
CA THR A 48 11.92 7.26 12.32
C THR A 48 11.17 7.46 11.02
N LEU A 49 9.89 7.73 11.10
CA LEU A 49 9.05 7.87 9.93
C LEU A 49 9.05 9.33 9.48
N SER A 50 9.43 9.56 8.24
CA SER A 50 9.42 10.91 7.69
C SER A 50 7.99 11.39 7.49
N LYS A 51 7.85 12.70 7.34
CA LYS A 51 6.53 13.25 7.07
C LYS A 51 5.98 12.74 5.75
N GLU A 52 6.87 12.57 4.77
CA GLU A 52 6.47 12.06 3.47
C GLU A 52 5.94 10.63 3.58
N ASP A 53 6.62 9.80 4.34
CA ASP A 53 6.19 8.41 4.49
C ASP A 53 4.88 8.32 5.25
N TRP A 54 4.72 9.15 6.27
CA TRP A 54 3.47 9.19 7.00
C TRP A 54 2.30 9.57 6.08
N LYS A 55 2.54 10.56 5.22
CA LYS A 55 1.52 10.96 4.26
C LYS A 55 1.23 9.87 3.26
N ARG A 56 2.26 9.16 2.81
CA ARG A 56 2.05 8.04 1.90
C ARG A 56 1.18 6.96 2.54
N TYR A 57 1.46 6.67 3.80
CA TYR A 57 0.67 5.68 4.52
C TYR A 57 -0.81 6.11 4.60
N LEU A 58 -1.06 7.37 4.94
CA LEU A 58 -2.43 7.86 5.03
C LEU A 58 -3.13 7.80 3.68
N ILE A 59 -2.43 8.18 2.64
CA ILE A 59 -3.01 8.16 1.29
C ILE A 59 -3.37 6.73 0.88
N ILE A 60 -2.46 5.80 1.13
CA ILE A 60 -2.71 4.40 0.75
C ILE A 60 -3.93 3.85 1.47
N THR A 61 -4.03 4.09 2.77
CA THR A 61 -5.16 3.56 3.53
C THR A 61 -6.47 4.18 3.08
N LYS A 62 -6.47 5.47 2.79
CA LYS A 62 -7.68 6.14 2.33
C LYS A 62 -8.06 5.70 0.93
N LEU A 63 -7.05 5.43 0.11
CA LEU A 63 -7.28 5.04 -1.27
C LEU A 63 -8.16 3.80 -1.37
N PHE A 64 -7.93 2.85 -0.50
CA PHE A 64 -8.71 1.62 -0.53
C PHE A 64 -10.12 1.80 0.00
N MET A 65 -10.41 2.93 0.61
CA MET A 65 -11.76 3.23 1.07
C MET A 65 -12.61 3.90 0.01
N ILE A 66 -11.97 4.41 -1.04
CA ILE A 66 -12.67 5.07 -2.13
C ILE A 66 -13.16 4.02 -3.12
N LYS A 67 -14.45 4.00 -3.37
CA LYS A 67 -15.04 3.00 -4.25
C LYS A 67 -15.59 3.58 -5.55
N ASP A 68 -15.70 4.88 -5.62
CA ASP A 68 -16.25 5.54 -6.81
C ASP A 68 -15.15 5.69 -7.85
N LEU A 69 -15.36 5.09 -9.01
CA LEU A 69 -14.38 5.14 -10.08
C LEU A 69 -14.03 6.57 -10.48
N ARG A 70 -15.02 7.45 -10.49
CA ARG A 70 -14.76 8.83 -10.88
C ARG A 70 -13.81 9.52 -9.93
N HIS A 71 -13.93 9.22 -8.64
CA HIS A 71 -13.01 9.79 -7.65
C HIS A 71 -11.61 9.26 -7.86
N LEU A 72 -11.51 7.97 -8.16
CA LEU A 72 -10.20 7.36 -8.40
C LEU A 72 -9.56 7.95 -9.64
N GLU A 73 -10.35 8.21 -10.67
CA GLU A 73 -9.82 8.81 -11.89
C GLU A 73 -9.33 10.23 -11.64
N CYS A 74 -10.03 10.97 -10.79
CA CYS A 74 -9.57 12.31 -10.42
C CYS A 74 -8.24 12.27 -9.70
N ILE A 75 -8.09 11.31 -8.79
CA ILE A 75 -6.82 11.16 -8.06
C ILE A 75 -5.70 10.79 -9.02
N ASP A 76 -5.98 9.89 -9.94
CA ASP A 76 -5.00 9.49 -10.92
C ASP A 76 -4.53 10.66 -11.77
N SER A 77 -5.48 11.44 -12.26
CA SER A 77 -5.15 12.62 -13.07
C SER A 77 -4.34 13.63 -12.27
N PHE A 78 -4.75 13.87 -11.03
CA PHE A 78 -4.05 14.82 -10.18
C PHE A 78 -2.62 14.34 -9.92
N THR A 79 -2.47 13.06 -9.65
CA THR A 79 -1.15 12.50 -9.38
C THR A 79 -0.25 12.62 -10.61
N ASN A 80 -0.80 12.35 -11.78
CA ASN A 80 -0.03 12.48 -13.01
C ASN A 80 0.44 13.92 -13.21
N GLY A 81 -0.41 14.88 -12.87
CA GLY A 81 -0.01 16.27 -12.94
C GLY A 81 1.13 16.59 -12.01
N LEU A 82 1.08 16.06 -10.80
CA LEU A 82 2.14 16.28 -9.82
C LEU A 82 3.46 15.69 -10.28
N MET A 83 3.41 14.58 -10.97
CA MET A 83 4.63 13.93 -11.43
C MET A 83 5.22 14.60 -12.67
N GLY A 84 4.53 15.58 -13.20
CA GLY A 84 5.05 16.35 -14.30
C GLY A 84 4.88 15.64 -15.62
N ARG A 85 4.17 14.90 -15.50
CA ARG A 85 3.97 14.33 -16.55
C ARG A 85 4.41 14.28 -17.25
#